data_4a2d67b7f451818277b7a837828f2b6d
#
_entry.id   4a2d67b7f451818277b7a837828f2b6d
#
_cell.length_a   1.000
_cell.length_b   1.000
_cell.length_c   1.000
_cell.angle_alpha   90.00
_cell.angle_beta   90.00
_cell.angle_gamma   90.00
#
_symmetry.space_group_name_H-M   'P 1'
#
loop_
_entity.id
_entity.type
_entity.pdbx_description
1 polymer ?
#
loop_
_entity_poly.entity_id
_entity_poly.type
_entity_poly.pdbx_seq_one_letter_code
_entity_poly.pdbx_strand_id
1 'polypeptide(L)'
;VVLIEPGPITTMFREKGIPHFEKFIDWKNSPRRADYEARLVPRMYSDTGPDRFELPASAVTAKLIRALDSTAPIPRYYVTTATYIGGYLKRVLSTRAIDRIVARI
;
A
#
# COMPACT_ATOMS: atom_id res chain seq x y z
N VAL A 1 19.78 6.40 11.94
CA VAL A 1 18.56 5.64 11.66
C VAL A 1 18.14 5.89 10.22
N VAL A 2 17.86 4.83 9.47
CA VAL A 2 17.38 4.88 8.08
C VAL A 2 15.99 4.27 8.04
N LEU A 3 15.08 4.94 7.33
CA LEU A 3 13.70 4.49 7.13
C LEU A 3 13.52 4.07 5.66
N ILE A 4 13.08 2.84 5.44
CA ILE A 4 12.67 2.35 4.12
C ILE A 4 11.14 2.35 4.07
N GLU A 5 10.57 3.09 3.14
CA GLU A 5 9.12 3.27 3.01
C GLU A 5 8.63 2.59 1.71
N PRO A 6 8.22 1.31 1.78
CA PRO A 6 7.61 0.64 0.64
C PRO A 6 6.20 1.17 0.41
N GLY A 7 5.82 1.25 -0.86
CA GLY A 7 4.43 1.42 -1.27
C GLY A 7 3.83 0.08 -1.66
N PRO A 8 3.01 0.03 -2.74
CA PRO A 8 2.46 -1.22 -3.24
C PRO A 8 3.57 -2.19 -3.66
N ILE A 9 3.66 -3.34 -2.99
CA ILE A 9 4.63 -4.39 -3.27
C ILE A 9 3.89 -5.70 -3.50
N THR A 10 4.24 -6.40 -4.57
CA THR A 10 3.69 -7.72 -4.88
C THR A 10 4.07 -8.72 -3.81
N THR A 11 3.08 -9.16 -3.04
CA THR A 11 3.24 -10.13 -1.97
C THR A 11 2.01 -11.03 -1.91
N MET A 12 2.13 -12.17 -1.26
CA MET A 12 0.99 -13.08 -0.99
C MET A 12 0.07 -12.57 0.13
N PHE A 13 0.16 -11.30 0.50
CA PHE A 13 -0.61 -10.73 1.62
C PHE A 13 -2.12 -10.85 1.40
N ARG A 14 -2.58 -10.57 0.18
CA ARG A 14 -4.01 -10.64 -0.17
C ARG A 14 -4.52 -12.08 -0.10
N GLU A 15 -3.82 -13.03 -0.71
CA GLU A 15 -4.18 -14.45 -0.69
C GLU A 15 -4.24 -15.00 0.74
N LYS A 16 -3.22 -14.70 1.54
CA LYS A 16 -3.17 -15.11 2.96
C LYS A 16 -4.19 -14.39 3.83
N GLY A 17 -4.60 -13.19 3.46
CA GLY A 17 -5.59 -12.39 4.19
C GLY A 17 -7.03 -12.89 4.02
N ILE A 18 -7.38 -13.48 2.86
CA ILE A 18 -8.74 -13.93 2.56
C ILE A 18 -9.29 -14.91 3.60
N PRO A 19 -8.61 -16.00 3.98
CA PRO A 19 -9.12 -16.93 5.00
C PRO A 19 -9.36 -16.26 6.36
N HIS A 20 -8.51 -15.31 6.73
CA HIS A 20 -8.69 -14.56 7.97
C HIS A 20 -9.89 -13.61 7.90
N PHE A 21 -10.07 -12.94 6.77
CA PHE A 21 -11.23 -12.10 6.52
C PHE A 21 -12.53 -12.90 6.63
N GLU A 22 -12.61 -14.04 5.97
CA GLU A 22 -13.78 -14.93 5.99
C GLU A 22 -14.08 -15.46 7.40
N LYS A 23 -13.04 -15.77 8.17
CA LYS A 23 -13.18 -16.32 9.51
C LYS A 23 -13.62 -15.29 10.57
N PHE A 24 -13.12 -14.07 10.47
CA PHE A 24 -13.25 -13.08 11.54
C PHE A 24 -14.18 -11.92 11.22
N ILE A 25 -14.53 -11.69 9.95
CA ILE A 25 -15.35 -10.54 9.53
C ILE A 25 -16.68 -11.01 8.97
N ASP A 26 -17.73 -10.87 9.77
CA ASP A 26 -19.11 -11.09 9.32
C ASP A 26 -19.66 -9.83 8.59
N TRP A 27 -19.10 -9.58 7.42
CA TRP A 27 -19.46 -8.42 6.62
C TRP A 27 -20.89 -8.46 6.07
N LYS A 28 -21.46 -9.68 5.91
CA LYS A 28 -22.81 -9.88 5.38
C LYS A 28 -23.88 -9.33 6.31
N ASN A 29 -23.66 -9.40 7.62
CA ASN A 29 -24.53 -8.87 8.66
C ASN A 29 -24.10 -7.48 9.16
N SER A 30 -23.07 -6.89 8.55
CA SER A 30 -22.59 -5.55 8.90
C SER A 30 -23.58 -4.46 8.43
N PRO A 31 -23.77 -3.36 9.21
CA PRO A 31 -24.46 -2.18 8.72
C PRO A 31 -23.83 -1.55 7.46
N ARG A 32 -22.56 -1.86 7.18
CA ARG A 32 -21.82 -1.42 5.98
C ARG A 32 -21.72 -2.48 4.88
N ARG A 33 -22.63 -3.45 4.87
CA ARG A 33 -22.65 -4.51 3.85
C ARG A 33 -22.51 -3.98 2.43
N ALA A 34 -23.25 -2.92 2.09
CA ALA A 34 -23.19 -2.32 0.75
C ALA A 34 -21.79 -1.82 0.37
N ASP A 35 -21.03 -1.24 1.31
CA ASP A 35 -19.65 -0.81 1.07
C ASP A 35 -18.71 -2.01 0.86
N TYR A 36 -18.90 -3.08 1.61
CA TYR A 36 -18.14 -4.34 1.41
C TYR A 36 -18.39 -4.94 0.05
N GLU A 37 -19.67 -5.08 -0.35
CA GLU A 37 -20.05 -5.65 -1.64
C GLU A 37 -19.57 -4.80 -2.83
N ALA A 38 -19.65 -3.48 -2.72
CA ALA A 38 -19.31 -2.59 -3.83
C ALA A 38 -17.79 -2.39 -4.02
N ARG A 39 -17.00 -2.46 -2.95
CA ARG A 39 -15.59 -2.06 -3.00
C ARG A 39 -14.63 -3.12 -2.51
N LEU A 40 -14.80 -3.65 -1.29
CA LEU A 40 -13.78 -4.49 -0.66
C LEU A 40 -13.77 -5.90 -1.21
N VAL A 41 -14.95 -6.54 -1.27
CA VAL A 41 -15.09 -7.93 -1.74
C VAL A 41 -14.60 -8.09 -3.18
N PRO A 42 -15.05 -7.28 -4.16
CA PRO A 42 -14.54 -7.37 -5.52
C PRO A 42 -13.01 -7.21 -5.59
N ARG A 43 -12.45 -6.28 -4.80
CA ARG A 43 -11.00 -6.03 -4.78
C ARG A 43 -10.20 -7.16 -4.15
N MET A 44 -10.75 -7.85 -3.14
CA MET A 44 -10.07 -8.97 -2.48
C MET A 44 -10.03 -10.21 -3.35
N TYR A 45 -11.12 -10.49 -4.08
CA TYR A 45 -11.27 -11.73 -4.86
C TYR A 45 -10.97 -11.54 -6.36
N SER A 46 -10.74 -10.30 -6.82
CA SER A 46 -10.36 -10.07 -8.21
C SER A 46 -8.90 -10.40 -8.44
N ASP A 47 -8.63 -11.23 -9.42
CA ASP A 47 -7.29 -11.49 -9.94
C ASP A 47 -6.94 -10.44 -11.00
N THR A 48 -6.89 -9.18 -10.59
CA THR A 48 -6.63 -8.06 -11.51
C THR A 48 -5.14 -7.87 -11.83
N GLY A 49 -4.29 -8.79 -11.37
CA GLY A 49 -2.84 -8.65 -11.52
C GLY A 49 -2.25 -7.52 -10.65
N PRO A 50 -0.99 -7.17 -10.86
CA PRO A 50 -0.33 -6.13 -10.08
C PRO A 50 -0.93 -4.74 -10.38
N ASP A 51 -1.11 -3.94 -9.34
CA ASP A 51 -1.52 -2.54 -9.47
C ASP A 51 -0.48 -1.72 -10.25
N ARG A 52 -0.92 -0.64 -10.91
CA ARG A 52 -0.08 0.20 -11.78
C ARG A 52 1.27 0.63 -11.18
N PHE A 53 1.34 0.79 -9.88
CA PHE A 53 2.54 1.24 -9.16
C PHE A 53 3.16 0.13 -8.30
N GLU A 54 2.69 -1.10 -8.44
CA GLU A 54 3.18 -2.24 -7.69
C GLU A 54 4.55 -2.69 -8.22
N LEU A 55 5.47 -2.93 -7.30
CA LEU A 55 6.82 -3.42 -7.61
C LEU A 55 7.06 -4.75 -6.89
N PRO A 56 7.97 -5.59 -7.42
CA PRO A 56 8.37 -6.83 -6.75
C PRO A 56 9.14 -6.55 -5.45
N ALA A 57 9.16 -7.52 -4.54
CA ALA A 57 9.88 -7.43 -3.27
C ALA A 57 11.37 -7.10 -3.43
N SER A 58 11.99 -7.49 -4.56
CA SER A 58 13.38 -7.15 -4.89
C SER A 58 13.64 -5.64 -4.96
N ALA A 59 12.62 -4.83 -5.24
CA ALA A 59 12.75 -3.37 -5.22
C ALA A 59 13.03 -2.83 -3.81
N VAL A 60 12.46 -3.44 -2.78
CA VAL A 60 12.73 -3.11 -1.37
C VAL A 60 14.15 -3.53 -1.00
N THR A 61 14.55 -4.75 -1.40
CA THR A 61 15.90 -5.28 -1.17
C THR A 61 16.96 -4.39 -1.80
N ALA A 62 16.75 -3.91 -3.02
CA ALA A 62 17.68 -2.99 -3.69
C ALA A 62 17.87 -1.68 -2.92
N LYS A 63 16.81 -1.13 -2.32
CA LYS A 63 16.92 0.07 -1.47
C LYS A 63 17.64 -0.21 -0.16
N LEU A 64 17.41 -1.38 0.43
CA LEU A 64 18.11 -1.81 1.64
C LEU A 64 19.62 -1.94 1.38
N ILE A 65 20.01 -2.63 0.32
CA ILE A 65 21.42 -2.78 -0.08
C ILE A 65 22.05 -1.40 -0.28
N ARG A 66 21.39 -0.51 -1.02
CA ARG A 66 21.88 0.85 -1.23
C ARG A 66 22.08 1.63 0.07
N ALA A 67 21.19 1.46 1.04
CA ALA A 67 21.31 2.10 2.34
C ALA A 67 22.49 1.54 3.17
N LEU A 68 22.73 0.23 3.07
CA LEU A 68 23.82 -0.45 3.77
C LEU A 68 25.20 -0.14 3.18
N ASP A 69 25.29 -0.09 1.85
CA ASP A 69 26.56 0.15 1.14
C ASP A 69 26.96 1.63 1.12
N SER A 70 26.03 2.54 1.47
CA SER A 70 26.30 3.97 1.44
C SER A 70 27.13 4.40 2.66
N THR A 71 28.20 5.13 2.43
CA THR A 71 28.99 5.78 3.50
C THR A 71 28.23 6.93 4.18
N ALA A 72 27.25 7.52 3.48
CA ALA A 72 26.39 8.59 3.97
C ALA A 72 24.93 8.32 3.56
N PRO A 73 24.26 7.34 4.23
CA PRO A 73 22.89 6.99 3.87
C PRO A 73 21.92 8.13 4.15
N ILE A 74 20.99 8.36 3.23
CA ILE A 74 19.91 9.33 3.44
C ILE A 74 18.91 8.81 4.47
N PRO A 75 18.20 9.69 5.20
CA PRO A 75 17.30 9.26 6.26
C PRO A 75 16.10 8.44 5.78
N ARG A 76 15.66 8.64 4.52
CA ARG A 76 14.46 7.99 3.97
C ARG A 76 14.70 7.50 2.55
N TYR A 77 14.31 6.25 2.30
CA TYR A 77 14.30 5.62 0.99
C TYR A 77 12.87 5.23 0.61
N TYR A 78 12.29 5.96 -0.33
CA TYR A 78 11.02 5.58 -0.94
C TYR A 78 11.25 4.49 -1.98
N VAL A 79 10.38 3.49 -2.02
CA VAL A 79 10.56 2.35 -2.92
C VAL A 79 9.74 2.50 -4.19
N THR A 80 8.44 2.80 -4.08
CA THR A 80 7.55 2.90 -5.24
C THR A 80 7.27 4.34 -5.65
N THR A 81 6.87 4.55 -6.90
CA THR A 81 6.46 5.86 -7.41
C THR A 81 5.30 6.45 -6.58
N ALA A 82 4.35 5.60 -6.18
CA ALA A 82 3.24 6.03 -5.32
C ALA A 82 3.72 6.60 -3.98
N THR A 83 4.77 6.01 -3.39
CA THR A 83 5.35 6.49 -2.13
C THR A 83 6.05 7.84 -2.31
N TYR A 84 6.76 8.04 -3.43
CA TYR A 84 7.35 9.34 -3.75
C TYR A 84 6.26 10.41 -3.87
N ILE A 85 5.22 10.15 -4.66
CA ILE A 85 4.10 11.08 -4.83
C ILE A 85 3.44 11.38 -3.49
N GLY A 86 3.10 10.35 -2.71
CA GLY A 86 2.48 10.52 -1.39
C GLY A 86 3.35 11.30 -0.41
N GLY A 87 4.66 11.03 -0.39
CA GLY A 87 5.63 11.73 0.46
C GLY A 87 5.75 13.22 0.14
N TYR A 88 5.74 13.58 -1.15
CA TYR A 88 5.74 14.99 -1.58
C TYR A 88 4.39 15.69 -1.33
N LEU A 89 3.28 15.05 -1.69
CA LEU A 89 1.94 15.59 -1.46
C LEU A 89 1.69 15.88 0.02
N LYS A 90 2.14 15.01 0.91
CA LYS A 90 2.02 15.20 2.36
C LYS A 90 2.76 16.42 2.90
N ARG A 91 3.79 16.88 2.19
CA ARG A 91 4.58 18.08 2.56
C ARG A 91 3.97 19.38 2.05
N VAL A 92 3.19 19.31 0.97
CA VAL A 92 2.67 20.49 0.26
C VAL A 92 1.19 20.71 0.53
N LEU A 93 0.42 19.62 0.70
CA LEU A 93 -1.02 19.68 0.87
C LEU A 93 -1.44 19.58 2.35
N SER A 94 -2.55 20.25 2.67
CA SER A 94 -3.20 20.07 3.97
C SER A 94 -3.79 18.65 4.09
N THR A 95 -3.95 18.17 5.31
CA THR A 95 -4.57 16.86 5.58
C THR A 95 -5.93 16.71 4.90
N ARG A 96 -6.78 17.75 4.96
CA ARG A 96 -8.10 17.73 4.30
C ARG A 96 -8.02 17.59 2.78
N ALA A 97 -6.99 18.15 2.15
CA ALA A 97 -6.79 18.02 0.71
C ALA A 97 -6.34 16.60 0.36
N ILE A 98 -5.44 16.01 1.15
CA ILE A 98 -5.01 14.63 0.99
C ILE A 98 -6.18 13.67 1.16
N ASP A 99 -7.00 13.85 2.20
CA ASP A 99 -8.18 13.01 2.47
C ASP A 99 -9.16 13.01 1.29
N ARG A 100 -9.38 14.17 0.65
CA ARG A 100 -10.23 14.26 -0.54
C ARG A 100 -9.66 13.51 -1.74
N ILE A 101 -8.34 13.50 -1.91
CA ILE A 101 -7.67 12.77 -2.98
C ILE A 101 -7.78 11.27 -2.71
N VAL A 102 -7.45 10.84 -1.51
CA VAL A 102 -7.47 9.41 -1.12
C VAL A 102 -8.89 8.83 -1.18
N ALA A 103 -9.90 9.60 -0.79
CA ALA A 103 -11.30 9.15 -0.86
C ALA A 103 -11.80 8.89 -2.29
N ARG A 104 -11.11 9.40 -3.32
CA ARG A 104 -11.46 9.20 -4.74
C ARG A 104 -10.70 8.07 -5.42
N ILE A 105 -9.67 7.56 -4.77
CA ILE A 105 -8.88 6.41 -5.24
C ILE A 105 -9.55 5.12 -4.78
#